data_7528cef2f5e1cf4109860dd3b015fac6
#
_entry.id   7528cef2f5e1cf4109860dd3b015fac6
#
_cell.length_a   1.000
_cell.length_b   1.000
_cell.length_c   1.000
_cell.angle_alpha   90.00
_cell.angle_beta   90.00
_cell.angle_gamma   90.00
#
_symmetry.space_group_name_H-M   'P 1'
#
loop_
_entity.id
_entity.type
_entity.pdbx_description
1 polymer ?
#
loop_
_entity_poly.entity_id
_entity_poly.type
_entity_poly.pdbx_seq_one_letter_code
_entity_poly.pdbx_strand_id
1 'polypeptide(L)'
;MYQTENYTNPKKHEAPLPTEAGLFCENDKTRTMKRIAIQGIKGSYHDMAAHYFFHNEDIELICCSTFEEVFATVKDDSTILGMAAIENTIAGSLLHNYELLCDSGLTIVGEHKLRISHSLLCLPDDNLEDITEVHSHPVALMQCREFLARHPRLKVVEGEDTAGSAEIISREQLRGQAAICSKFAAPLYGMKVLEEGIETNKHNFTRFLVFSQPQRANLLRDIRQTNKASLVFTLPHEEGSLSQVLSILSFYKLNLTKIQSLPLVGKEWQYMFYVDLGFDDYTRYSQSIDAITPLTKELKILGEYQDGRQTI
;
A
#
# COMPACT_ATOMS: atom_id res chain seq x y z
N MET A 1 58.52 -46.45 56.29
CA MET A 1 59.74 -45.65 56.26
C MET A 1 59.65 -44.65 55.14
N TYR A 2 59.73 -43.49 55.47
CA TYR A 2 59.96 -42.20 54.82
C TYR A 2 58.96 -41.14 55.14
N GLN A 3 59.50 -40.12 55.63
CA GLN A 3 59.02 -38.98 56.41
C GLN A 3 58.22 -37.97 55.57
N THR A 4 57.32 -37.44 56.28
CA THR A 4 56.54 -36.20 55.97
C THR A 4 57.40 -34.95 56.15
N GLU A 5 57.46 -34.06 55.18
CA GLU A 5 57.89 -32.69 55.36
C GLU A 5 56.79 -31.72 55.02
N ASN A 6 56.43 -30.91 56.04
CA ASN A 6 55.51 -29.81 55.98
C ASN A 6 56.13 -28.66 55.20
N TYR A 7 55.40 -28.13 54.24
CA TYR A 7 55.64 -26.81 53.67
C TYR A 7 54.48 -25.90 53.85
N THR A 8 54.63 -24.87 54.65
CA THR A 8 53.70 -23.78 54.95
C THR A 8 53.60 -22.88 53.73
N ASN A 9 52.36 -22.64 53.33
CA ASN A 9 51.95 -21.79 52.20
C ASN A 9 51.76 -20.32 52.67
N PRO A 10 52.38 -19.29 52.06
CA PRO A 10 52.19 -17.90 52.43
C PRO A 10 50.88 -17.39 51.73
N LYS A 11 50.10 -16.63 52.52
CA LYS A 11 48.88 -15.94 52.14
C LYS A 11 49.06 -15.11 50.88
N LYS A 12 48.34 -15.46 49.81
CA LYS A 12 48.12 -14.59 48.65
C LYS A 12 46.94 -13.63 48.99
N HIS A 13 47.25 -12.33 48.89
CA HIS A 13 46.27 -11.27 48.86
C HIS A 13 45.35 -11.48 47.68
N GLU A 14 44.06 -11.70 47.94
CA GLU A 14 43.00 -11.63 46.93
C GLU A 14 42.79 -10.17 46.57
N ALA A 15 42.96 -9.85 45.27
CA ALA A 15 42.52 -8.61 44.67
C ALA A 15 41.00 -8.68 44.52
N PRO A 16 40.26 -7.57 44.73
CA PRO A 16 38.83 -7.58 44.57
C PRO A 16 38.42 -7.78 43.12
N LEU A 17 37.43 -8.67 42.90
CA LEU A 17 36.78 -8.89 41.63
C LEU A 17 36.14 -7.57 41.12
N PRO A 18 36.25 -7.27 39.82
CA PRO A 18 35.53 -6.10 39.28
C PRO A 18 34.02 -6.36 39.33
N THR A 19 33.34 -5.43 39.99
CA THR A 19 31.88 -5.32 40.03
C THR A 19 31.33 -5.31 38.60
N GLU A 20 30.36 -6.17 38.39
CA GLU A 20 29.47 -6.11 37.19
C GLU A 20 28.75 -4.74 37.15
N ALA A 21 29.39 -3.77 36.52
CA ALA A 21 28.80 -2.51 36.17
C ALA A 21 29.19 -2.22 34.71
N GLY A 22 28.20 -2.34 33.82
CA GLY A 22 28.30 -1.71 32.52
C GLY A 22 28.48 -2.65 31.34
N LEU A 23 27.51 -3.47 31.01
CA LEU A 23 27.21 -3.90 29.64
C LEU A 23 25.71 -3.75 29.40
N PHE A 24 25.21 -2.55 29.64
CA PHE A 24 24.07 -2.08 28.85
C PHE A 24 24.64 -1.73 27.50
N CYS A 25 24.68 -2.72 26.60
CA CYS A 25 24.71 -2.46 25.18
C CYS A 25 23.38 -1.78 24.89
N GLU A 26 23.40 -0.46 24.84
CA GLU A 26 22.41 0.35 24.15
C GLU A 26 22.40 -0.10 22.69
N ASN A 27 21.58 -1.12 22.40
CA ASN A 27 21.04 -1.32 21.07
C ASN A 27 19.99 -0.24 20.83
N ASP A 28 20.40 1.01 20.90
CA ASP A 28 19.72 2.12 20.30
C ASP A 28 19.98 2.02 18.77
N LYS A 29 19.37 1.01 18.15
CA LYS A 29 19.05 1.10 16.73
C LYS A 29 18.05 2.26 16.66
N THR A 30 18.54 3.45 16.32
CA THR A 30 17.72 4.55 15.84
C THR A 30 16.82 3.98 14.76
N ARG A 31 15.58 3.67 15.13
CA ARG A 31 14.55 3.13 14.25
C ARG A 31 14.22 4.27 13.30
N THR A 32 14.88 4.29 12.13
CA THR A 32 14.66 5.35 11.14
C THR A 32 13.22 5.24 10.66
N MET A 33 12.44 6.27 10.99
CA MET A 33 11.06 6.43 10.56
C MET A 33 11.00 6.40 9.03
N LYS A 34 10.16 5.53 8.47
CA LYS A 34 9.95 5.47 7.02
C LYS A 34 9.00 6.57 6.58
N ARG A 35 9.39 7.34 5.59
CA ARG A 35 8.59 8.40 5.00
C ARG A 35 7.81 7.86 3.81
N ILE A 36 6.48 8.02 3.83
CA ILE A 36 5.56 7.44 2.84
C ILE A 36 4.70 8.56 2.25
N ALA A 37 4.83 8.80 0.95
CA ALA A 37 3.95 9.71 0.22
C ALA A 37 2.65 9.00 -0.16
N ILE A 38 1.52 9.60 0.17
CA ILE A 38 0.17 9.10 -0.13
C ILE A 38 -0.69 10.21 -0.72
N GLN A 39 -1.68 9.86 -1.54
CA GLN A 39 -2.73 10.80 -1.92
C GLN A 39 -3.79 10.87 -0.81
N GLY A 40 -4.23 12.10 -0.49
CA GLY A 40 -5.21 12.38 0.55
C GLY A 40 -4.57 12.76 1.88
N ILE A 41 -5.32 12.64 2.96
CA ILE A 41 -4.95 13.09 4.31
C ILE A 41 -4.90 11.94 5.30
N LYS A 42 -4.48 12.22 6.52
CA LYS A 42 -4.55 11.26 7.64
C LYS A 42 -5.99 10.79 7.85
N GLY A 43 -6.16 9.50 8.14
CA GLY A 43 -7.48 8.87 8.26
C GLY A 43 -8.06 8.35 6.94
N SER A 44 -7.44 8.65 5.79
CA SER A 44 -7.84 8.12 4.48
C SER A 44 -7.55 6.63 4.34
N TYR A 45 -8.09 6.00 3.29
CA TYR A 45 -7.78 4.59 2.99
C TYR A 45 -6.33 4.37 2.55
N HIS A 46 -5.66 5.39 1.99
CA HIS A 46 -4.22 5.32 1.72
C HIS A 46 -3.41 5.31 3.01
N ASP A 47 -3.75 6.15 3.98
CA ASP A 47 -3.14 6.15 5.32
C ASP A 47 -3.32 4.79 6.00
N MET A 48 -4.54 4.28 6.02
CA MET A 48 -4.84 2.96 6.57
C MET A 48 -4.04 1.84 5.88
N ALA A 49 -3.96 1.85 4.55
CA ALA A 49 -3.18 0.89 3.78
C ALA A 49 -1.68 0.97 4.11
N ALA A 50 -1.13 2.19 4.28
CA ALA A 50 0.25 2.39 4.67
C ALA A 50 0.55 1.78 6.05
N HIS A 51 -0.30 2.04 7.04
CA HIS A 51 -0.15 1.46 8.38
C HIS A 51 -0.25 -0.07 8.38
N TYR A 52 -1.13 -0.66 7.58
CA TYR A 52 -1.22 -2.12 7.45
C TYR A 52 -0.04 -2.73 6.72
N PHE A 53 0.47 -2.09 5.68
CA PHE A 53 1.64 -2.60 4.95
C PHE A 53 2.91 -2.56 5.81
N PHE A 54 3.13 -1.45 6.53
CA PHE A 54 4.29 -1.22 7.39
C PHE A 54 4.03 -1.52 8.88
N HIS A 55 3.12 -2.44 9.20
CA HIS A 55 2.54 -2.70 10.52
C HIS A 55 3.52 -2.85 11.70
N ASN A 56 4.80 -3.14 11.45
CA ASN A 56 5.85 -3.28 12.46
C ASN A 56 6.87 -2.13 12.43
N GLU A 57 6.55 -1.05 11.73
CA GLU A 57 7.51 0.04 11.51
C GLU A 57 6.87 1.39 11.84
N ASP A 58 7.70 2.31 12.31
CA ASP A 58 7.25 3.69 12.48
C ASP A 58 7.25 4.39 11.12
N ILE A 59 6.12 4.98 10.76
CA ILE A 59 5.95 5.67 9.48
C ILE A 59 5.61 7.15 9.69
N GLU A 60 6.13 7.99 8.81
CA GLU A 60 5.75 9.38 8.64
C GLU A 60 5.04 9.53 7.30
N LEU A 61 3.81 10.04 7.32
CA LEU A 61 3.05 10.27 6.09
C LEU A 61 3.33 11.64 5.51
N ILE A 62 3.59 11.67 4.20
CA ILE A 62 3.62 12.87 3.38
C ILE A 62 2.32 12.87 2.58
N CYS A 63 1.37 13.71 3.04
CA CYS A 63 0.06 13.84 2.43
C CYS A 63 0.15 14.74 1.19
N CYS A 64 -0.21 14.19 0.05
CA CYS A 64 -0.21 14.86 -1.26
C CYS A 64 -1.66 15.07 -1.73
N SER A 65 -1.90 16.19 -2.43
CA SER A 65 -3.25 16.51 -2.94
C SER A 65 -3.64 15.64 -4.12
N THR A 66 -2.68 15.27 -4.98
CA THR A 66 -2.92 14.49 -6.18
C THR A 66 -1.97 13.29 -6.29
N PHE A 67 -2.28 12.35 -7.16
CA PHE A 67 -1.39 11.22 -7.45
C PHE A 67 -0.10 11.67 -8.14
N GLU A 68 -0.18 12.67 -9.04
CA GLU A 68 1.00 13.26 -9.69
C GLU A 68 1.99 13.78 -8.66
N GLU A 69 1.49 14.44 -7.61
CA GLU A 69 2.32 14.94 -6.51
C GLU A 69 2.98 13.79 -5.73
N VAL A 70 2.26 12.67 -5.48
CA VAL A 70 2.84 11.47 -4.86
C VAL A 70 4.02 10.96 -5.68
N PHE A 71 3.83 10.77 -6.99
CA PHE A 71 4.89 10.26 -7.87
C PHE A 71 6.06 11.23 -7.98
N ALA A 72 5.82 12.54 -8.07
CA ALA A 72 6.84 13.57 -8.08
C ALA A 72 7.67 13.57 -6.78
N THR A 73 7.00 13.52 -5.62
CA THR A 73 7.66 13.49 -4.30
C THR A 73 8.62 12.30 -4.18
N VAL A 74 8.24 11.12 -4.66
CA VAL A 74 9.11 9.93 -4.63
C VAL A 74 10.26 10.04 -5.62
N LYS A 75 10.05 10.71 -6.77
CA LYS A 75 11.12 10.93 -7.76
C LYS A 75 12.17 11.93 -7.25
N ASP A 76 11.75 12.91 -6.46
CA ASP A 76 12.63 13.97 -5.97
C ASP A 76 13.46 13.55 -4.75
N ASP A 77 12.96 12.60 -3.93
CA ASP A 77 13.66 12.13 -2.72
C ASP A 77 13.69 10.60 -2.66
N SER A 78 14.89 10.02 -2.82
CA SER A 78 15.10 8.56 -2.79
C SER A 78 14.83 7.93 -1.41
N THR A 79 14.71 8.72 -0.35
CA THR A 79 14.37 8.22 1.00
C THR A 79 12.87 8.04 1.21
N ILE A 80 12.03 8.50 0.28
CA ILE A 80 10.58 8.41 0.34
C ILE A 80 10.10 7.18 -0.44
N LEU A 81 9.12 6.48 0.12
CA LEU A 81 8.33 5.47 -0.59
C LEU A 81 7.00 6.09 -0.99
N GLY A 82 6.45 5.68 -2.11
CA GLY A 82 5.10 6.08 -2.51
C GLY A 82 4.12 4.93 -2.30
N MET A 83 2.86 5.29 -2.01
CA MET A 83 1.76 4.35 -2.04
C MET A 83 0.59 4.94 -2.83
N ALA A 84 0.09 4.20 -3.82
CA ALA A 84 -1.06 4.60 -4.61
C ALA A 84 -2.03 3.44 -4.86
N ALA A 85 -3.33 3.73 -4.78
CA ALA A 85 -4.37 2.82 -5.22
C ALA A 85 -4.26 2.60 -6.73
N ILE A 86 -4.36 1.34 -7.16
CA ILE A 86 -4.25 0.98 -8.58
C ILE A 86 -5.52 0.33 -9.13
N GLU A 87 -6.27 -0.32 -8.26
CA GLU A 87 -7.47 -1.06 -8.62
C GLU A 87 -8.42 -1.17 -7.44
N ASN A 88 -9.72 -1.10 -7.72
CA ASN A 88 -10.78 -1.40 -6.76
C ASN A 88 -11.73 -2.44 -7.36
N THR A 89 -12.18 -3.41 -6.56
CA THR A 89 -13.03 -4.52 -7.04
C THR A 89 -14.41 -4.08 -7.54
N ILE A 90 -14.86 -2.87 -7.20
CA ILE A 90 -16.15 -2.31 -7.63
C ILE A 90 -15.95 -1.25 -8.70
N ALA A 91 -15.02 -0.30 -8.49
CA ALA A 91 -14.76 0.81 -9.39
C ALA A 91 -13.85 0.42 -10.57
N GLY A 92 -13.17 -0.73 -10.52
CA GLY A 92 -12.26 -1.19 -11.56
C GLY A 92 -10.85 -0.61 -11.46
N SER A 93 -10.16 -0.56 -12.60
CA SER A 93 -8.78 -0.08 -12.70
C SER A 93 -8.74 1.45 -12.69
N LEU A 94 -7.82 2.02 -11.89
CA LEU A 94 -7.51 3.44 -11.89
C LEU A 94 -6.47 3.72 -12.99
N LEU A 95 -6.93 3.85 -14.24
CA LEU A 95 -6.08 3.90 -15.44
C LEU A 95 -5.02 4.99 -15.36
N HIS A 96 -5.40 6.17 -14.86
CA HIS A 96 -4.47 7.28 -14.67
C HIS A 96 -3.26 6.91 -13.80
N ASN A 97 -3.47 6.16 -12.73
CA ASN A 97 -2.38 5.72 -11.85
C ASN A 97 -1.46 4.68 -12.53
N TYR A 98 -2.00 3.87 -13.46
CA TYR A 98 -1.18 3.00 -14.31
C TYR A 98 -0.28 3.80 -15.24
N GLU A 99 -0.80 4.86 -15.87
CA GLU A 99 -0.04 5.76 -16.73
C GLU A 99 1.08 6.43 -15.95
N LEU A 100 0.77 7.04 -14.81
CA LEU A 100 1.77 7.65 -13.92
C LEU A 100 2.86 6.65 -13.51
N LEU A 101 2.49 5.43 -13.16
CA LEU A 101 3.44 4.39 -12.79
C LEU A 101 4.37 4.03 -13.95
N CYS A 102 3.82 3.80 -15.15
CA CYS A 102 4.60 3.44 -16.34
C CYS A 102 5.61 4.53 -16.73
N ASP A 103 5.21 5.80 -16.60
CA ASP A 103 6.00 6.97 -17.02
C ASP A 103 6.95 7.48 -15.93
N SER A 104 6.70 7.13 -14.67
CA SER A 104 7.47 7.65 -13.55
C SER A 104 8.94 7.22 -13.52
N GLY A 105 9.26 6.04 -14.05
CA GLY A 105 10.57 5.41 -13.87
C GLY A 105 10.78 4.80 -12.47
N LEU A 106 9.75 4.83 -11.61
CA LEU A 106 9.77 4.21 -10.29
C LEU A 106 9.58 2.70 -10.38
N THR A 107 9.94 1.99 -9.33
CA THR A 107 9.87 0.52 -9.24
C THR A 107 8.94 0.10 -8.12
N ILE A 108 8.03 -0.83 -8.40
CA ILE A 108 7.14 -1.43 -7.40
C ILE A 108 7.96 -2.32 -6.47
N VAL A 109 7.78 -2.13 -5.16
CA VAL A 109 8.47 -2.90 -4.10
C VAL A 109 7.50 -3.74 -3.27
N GLY A 110 6.20 -3.59 -3.47
CA GLY A 110 5.18 -4.36 -2.76
C GLY A 110 3.76 -3.94 -3.12
N GLU A 111 2.82 -4.70 -2.58
CA GLU A 111 1.38 -4.38 -2.71
C GLU A 111 0.63 -4.73 -1.43
N HIS A 112 -0.51 -4.08 -1.25
CA HIS A 112 -1.45 -4.36 -0.18
C HIS A 112 -2.88 -4.37 -0.71
N LYS A 113 -3.67 -5.35 -0.27
CA LYS A 113 -5.10 -5.46 -0.62
C LYS A 113 -5.92 -5.14 0.61
N LEU A 114 -6.49 -3.94 0.65
CA LEU A 114 -7.26 -3.43 1.77
C LEU A 114 -8.76 -3.59 1.52
N ARG A 115 -9.48 -4.15 2.49
CA ARG A 115 -10.94 -4.10 2.49
C ARG A 115 -11.40 -2.67 2.77
N ILE A 116 -12.25 -2.15 1.90
CA ILE A 116 -12.87 -0.85 2.06
C ILE A 116 -14.19 -1.03 2.81
N SER A 117 -14.21 -0.58 4.06
CA SER A 117 -15.40 -0.58 4.91
C SER A 117 -15.71 0.84 5.33
N HIS A 118 -16.90 1.29 4.98
CA HIS A 118 -17.36 2.64 5.30
C HIS A 118 -18.10 2.66 6.64
N SER A 119 -17.89 3.73 7.38
CA SER A 119 -18.58 4.00 8.65
C SER A 119 -19.18 5.38 8.63
N LEU A 120 -20.27 5.56 9.37
CA LEU A 120 -20.87 6.87 9.61
C LEU A 120 -20.28 7.46 10.87
N LEU A 121 -19.61 8.60 10.76
CA LEU A 121 -18.94 9.30 11.85
C LEU A 121 -19.62 10.66 12.09
N CYS A 122 -19.78 11.05 13.38
CA CYS A 122 -20.31 12.34 13.78
C CYS A 122 -19.53 12.91 14.98
N LEU A 123 -19.87 14.12 15.39
CA LEU A 123 -19.38 14.68 16.66
C LEU A 123 -19.83 13.82 17.86
N PRO A 124 -19.05 13.79 18.96
CA PRO A 124 -19.30 12.89 20.10
C PRO A 124 -20.69 13.03 20.73
N ASP A 125 -21.22 14.26 20.76
CA ASP A 125 -22.49 14.58 21.40
C ASP A 125 -23.72 14.33 20.51
N ASP A 126 -23.52 14.13 19.19
CA ASP A 126 -24.61 13.90 18.25
C ASP A 126 -24.99 12.40 18.19
N ASN A 127 -26.26 12.11 17.97
CA ASN A 127 -26.78 10.78 17.71
C ASN A 127 -27.37 10.70 16.30
N LEU A 128 -27.74 9.51 15.85
CA LEU A 128 -28.22 9.32 14.48
C LEU A 128 -29.48 10.14 14.19
N GLU A 129 -30.32 10.37 15.21
CA GLU A 129 -31.54 11.18 15.10
C GLU A 129 -31.24 12.66 14.87
N ASP A 130 -30.11 13.15 15.34
CA ASP A 130 -29.69 14.55 15.22
C ASP A 130 -29.12 14.85 13.83
N ILE A 131 -28.67 13.81 13.09
CA ILE A 131 -28.00 13.98 11.81
C ILE A 131 -29.01 14.31 10.72
N THR A 132 -28.76 15.40 9.99
CA THR A 132 -29.53 15.89 8.85
C THR A 132 -28.76 15.86 7.53
N GLU A 133 -27.42 15.94 7.57
CA GLU A 133 -26.56 15.93 6.40
C GLU A 133 -25.46 14.88 6.51
N VAL A 134 -25.12 14.25 5.38
CA VAL A 134 -24.04 13.24 5.28
C VAL A 134 -23.09 13.63 4.16
N HIS A 135 -21.82 13.81 4.51
CA HIS A 135 -20.77 14.28 3.63
C HIS A 135 -19.80 13.15 3.30
N SER A 136 -19.40 13.01 2.04
CA SER A 136 -18.32 12.13 1.61
C SER A 136 -17.96 12.33 0.13
N HIS A 137 -16.89 11.65 -0.30
CA HIS A 137 -16.56 11.54 -1.72
C HIS A 137 -17.70 10.82 -2.49
N PRO A 138 -18.04 11.25 -3.72
CA PRO A 138 -19.15 10.68 -4.50
C PRO A 138 -19.11 9.15 -4.64
N VAL A 139 -17.94 8.55 -4.83
CA VAL A 139 -17.77 7.09 -4.92
C VAL A 139 -18.17 6.39 -3.62
N ALA A 140 -17.82 6.94 -2.46
CA ALA A 140 -18.20 6.37 -1.16
C ALA A 140 -19.70 6.48 -0.91
N LEU A 141 -20.30 7.61 -1.27
CA LEU A 141 -21.76 7.81 -1.20
C LEU A 141 -22.49 6.78 -2.07
N MET A 142 -22.05 6.58 -3.32
CA MET A 142 -22.61 5.57 -4.21
C MET A 142 -22.47 4.14 -3.65
N GLN A 143 -21.34 3.84 -3.01
CA GLN A 143 -21.09 2.54 -2.37
C GLN A 143 -21.99 2.31 -1.14
N CYS A 144 -22.50 3.36 -0.49
CA CYS A 144 -23.40 3.31 0.67
C CYS A 144 -24.87 3.52 0.33
N ARG A 145 -25.27 3.38 -0.94
CA ARG A 145 -26.63 3.70 -1.43
C ARG A 145 -27.76 3.02 -0.68
N GLU A 146 -27.62 1.76 -0.25
CA GLU A 146 -28.66 1.04 0.49
C GLU A 146 -28.83 1.57 1.91
N PHE A 147 -27.72 1.96 2.56
CA PHE A 147 -27.79 2.64 3.86
C PHE A 147 -28.49 3.98 3.72
N LEU A 148 -28.12 4.80 2.76
CA LEU A 148 -28.73 6.11 2.51
C LEU A 148 -30.22 5.99 2.14
N ALA A 149 -30.60 4.98 1.35
CA ALA A 149 -32.01 4.72 1.00
C ALA A 149 -32.88 4.35 2.22
N ARG A 150 -32.32 3.72 3.25
CA ARG A 150 -33.01 3.44 4.52
C ARG A 150 -33.14 4.67 5.42
N HIS A 151 -32.39 5.73 5.14
CA HIS A 151 -32.38 6.98 5.90
C HIS A 151 -32.71 8.19 5.01
N PRO A 152 -33.93 8.27 4.40
CA PRO A 152 -34.26 9.28 3.38
C PRO A 152 -34.28 10.72 3.92
N ARG A 153 -34.24 10.91 5.24
CA ARG A 153 -34.14 12.23 5.89
C ARG A 153 -32.72 12.83 5.77
N LEU A 154 -31.70 12.01 5.50
CA LEU A 154 -30.32 12.46 5.40
C LEU A 154 -30.09 13.10 4.04
N LYS A 155 -29.75 14.38 4.04
CA LYS A 155 -29.31 15.09 2.84
C LYS A 155 -27.88 14.69 2.51
N VAL A 156 -27.67 14.17 1.31
CA VAL A 156 -26.34 13.78 0.82
C VAL A 156 -25.61 15.00 0.27
N VAL A 157 -24.39 15.22 0.70
CA VAL A 157 -23.51 16.32 0.27
C VAL A 157 -22.19 15.73 -0.22
N GLU A 158 -21.83 16.03 -1.46
CA GLU A 158 -20.57 15.59 -2.05
C GLU A 158 -19.40 16.43 -1.51
N GLY A 159 -18.36 15.75 -1.08
CA GLY A 159 -17.08 16.30 -0.64
C GLY A 159 -15.92 15.80 -1.51
N GLU A 160 -14.79 16.47 -1.41
CA GLU A 160 -13.60 16.11 -2.21
C GLU A 160 -12.94 14.80 -1.72
N ASP A 161 -13.03 14.49 -0.42
CA ASP A 161 -12.38 13.35 0.22
C ASP A 161 -13.24 12.76 1.34
N THR A 162 -13.10 11.46 1.60
CA THR A 162 -13.86 10.78 2.66
C THR A 162 -13.40 11.22 4.05
N ALA A 163 -12.11 11.15 4.33
CA ALA A 163 -11.54 11.57 5.62
C ALA A 163 -11.54 13.10 5.77
N GLY A 164 -11.38 13.85 4.67
CA GLY A 164 -11.50 15.30 4.64
C GLY A 164 -12.88 15.80 5.08
N SER A 165 -13.94 15.09 4.71
CA SER A 165 -15.28 15.39 5.22
C SER A 165 -15.36 15.26 6.75
N ALA A 166 -14.74 14.22 7.33
CA ALA A 166 -14.68 14.02 8.77
C ALA A 166 -13.83 15.11 9.47
N GLU A 167 -12.69 15.46 8.86
CA GLU A 167 -11.81 16.52 9.37
C GLU A 167 -12.54 17.87 9.43
N ILE A 168 -13.24 18.27 8.36
CA ILE A 168 -13.99 19.53 8.30
C ILE A 168 -15.09 19.58 9.37
N ILE A 169 -15.90 18.53 9.47
CA ILE A 169 -16.99 18.44 10.48
C ILE A 169 -16.40 18.57 11.90
N SER A 170 -15.30 17.90 12.18
CA SER A 170 -14.64 17.99 13.49
C SER A 170 -14.04 19.35 13.76
N ARG A 171 -13.25 19.89 12.82
CA ARG A 171 -12.58 21.18 12.97
C ARG A 171 -13.55 22.33 13.15
N GLU A 172 -14.65 22.31 12.38
CA GLU A 172 -15.64 23.39 12.38
C GLU A 172 -16.81 23.13 13.35
N GLN A 173 -16.78 21.99 14.07
CA GLN A 173 -17.80 21.60 15.06
C GLN A 173 -19.23 21.63 14.49
N LEU A 174 -19.40 21.08 13.27
CA LEU A 174 -20.66 21.10 12.53
C LEU A 174 -21.65 20.08 13.08
N ARG A 175 -22.49 20.51 14.01
CA ARG A 175 -23.53 19.66 14.61
C ARG A 175 -24.60 19.28 13.59
N GLY A 176 -25.14 18.08 13.78
CA GLY A 176 -26.16 17.53 12.88
C GLY A 176 -25.62 17.10 11.52
N GLN A 177 -24.29 17.07 11.36
CA GLN A 177 -23.60 16.58 10.16
C GLN A 177 -22.78 15.35 10.48
N ALA A 178 -22.72 14.41 9.52
CA ALA A 178 -21.92 13.20 9.63
C ALA A 178 -21.07 12.99 8.38
N ALA A 179 -19.96 12.27 8.53
CA ALA A 179 -19.12 11.86 7.42
C ALA A 179 -19.23 10.35 7.17
N ILE A 180 -19.26 9.95 5.90
CA ILE A 180 -19.02 8.56 5.50
C ILE A 180 -17.54 8.41 5.14
N CYS A 181 -16.79 7.70 5.98
CA CYS A 181 -15.35 7.46 5.78
C CYS A 181 -14.92 6.16 6.47
N SER A 182 -13.60 5.92 6.53
CA SER A 182 -13.03 4.84 7.32
C SER A 182 -13.22 5.10 8.82
N LYS A 183 -13.53 4.07 9.62
CA LYS A 183 -13.53 4.19 11.08
C LYS A 183 -12.14 4.56 11.65
N PHE A 184 -11.09 4.37 10.88
CA PHE A 184 -9.73 4.76 11.24
C PHE A 184 -9.58 6.28 11.44
N ALA A 185 -10.45 7.07 10.79
CA ALA A 185 -10.52 8.53 10.96
C ALA A 185 -11.12 8.96 12.33
N ALA A 186 -11.95 8.12 12.95
CA ALA A 186 -12.68 8.50 14.17
C ALA A 186 -11.77 8.95 15.32
N PRO A 187 -10.76 8.18 15.78
CA PRO A 187 -9.86 8.63 16.86
C PRO A 187 -8.98 9.81 16.46
N LEU A 188 -8.63 9.95 15.16
CA LEU A 188 -7.78 11.04 14.67
C LEU A 188 -8.48 12.40 14.76
N TYR A 189 -9.78 12.43 14.52
CA TYR A 189 -10.58 13.65 14.51
C TYR A 189 -11.52 13.76 15.71
N GLY A 190 -11.35 12.90 16.73
CA GLY A 190 -12.18 12.93 17.95
C GLY A 190 -13.66 12.73 17.66
N MET A 191 -14.01 11.94 16.64
CA MET A 191 -15.37 11.65 16.24
C MET A 191 -15.87 10.32 16.79
N LYS A 192 -17.19 10.19 16.87
CA LYS A 192 -17.90 8.96 17.27
C LYS A 192 -18.36 8.20 16.03
N VAL A 193 -18.19 6.87 16.05
CA VAL A 193 -18.75 5.97 15.05
C VAL A 193 -20.22 5.68 15.39
N LEU A 194 -21.15 6.06 14.53
CA LEU A 194 -22.57 5.76 14.68
C LEU A 194 -22.93 4.37 14.13
N GLU A 195 -22.40 4.03 12.95
CA GLU A 195 -22.65 2.74 12.32
C GLU A 195 -21.42 2.33 11.50
N GLU A 196 -21.02 1.04 11.61
CA GLU A 196 -19.90 0.47 10.86
C GLU A 196 -20.40 -0.40 9.71
N GLY A 197 -19.58 -0.49 8.65
CA GLY A 197 -19.84 -1.40 7.55
C GLY A 197 -21.11 -1.04 6.79
N ILE A 198 -21.33 0.23 6.51
CA ILE A 198 -22.55 0.72 5.85
C ILE A 198 -22.51 0.59 4.32
N GLU A 199 -21.39 0.14 3.75
CA GLU A 199 -21.28 -0.14 2.32
C GLU A 199 -22.25 -1.25 1.89
N THR A 200 -22.87 -1.08 0.71
CA THR A 200 -23.82 -2.04 0.12
C THR A 200 -23.14 -3.37 -0.22
N ASN A 201 -21.96 -3.31 -0.82
CA ASN A 201 -21.19 -4.51 -1.17
C ASN A 201 -20.04 -4.71 -0.16
N LYS A 202 -20.10 -5.80 0.61
CA LYS A 202 -19.09 -6.14 1.63
C LYS A 202 -17.78 -6.70 1.03
N HIS A 203 -17.79 -7.09 -0.25
CA HIS A 203 -16.61 -7.54 -1.00
C HIS A 203 -15.98 -6.38 -1.79
N ASN A 204 -15.71 -5.29 -1.08
CA ASN A 204 -15.08 -4.09 -1.62
C ASN A 204 -13.60 -4.06 -1.19
N PHE A 205 -12.69 -4.27 -2.13
CA PHE A 205 -11.25 -4.25 -1.87
C PHE A 205 -10.56 -3.26 -2.82
N THR A 206 -9.61 -2.53 -2.28
CA THR A 206 -8.69 -1.69 -3.06
C THR A 206 -7.29 -2.27 -2.98
N ARG A 207 -6.65 -2.40 -4.12
CA ARG A 207 -5.25 -2.79 -4.26
C ARG A 207 -4.40 -1.54 -4.33
N PHE A 208 -3.43 -1.46 -3.43
CA PHE A 208 -2.42 -0.40 -3.34
C PHE A 208 -1.07 -0.97 -3.74
N LEU A 209 -0.30 -0.22 -4.52
CA LEU A 209 1.10 -0.51 -4.81
C LEU A 209 2.00 0.39 -4.00
N VAL A 210 3.09 -0.19 -3.51
CA VAL A 210 4.20 0.55 -2.87
C VAL A 210 5.34 0.61 -3.87
N PHE A 211 5.91 1.80 -4.07
CA PHE A 211 6.96 2.02 -5.05
C PHE A 211 8.04 2.97 -4.54
N SER A 212 9.21 2.90 -5.17
CA SER A 212 10.37 3.71 -4.83
C SER A 212 11.24 3.98 -6.05
N GLN A 213 12.28 4.78 -5.88
CA GLN A 213 13.32 4.88 -6.90
C GLN A 213 14.03 3.52 -7.09
N PRO A 214 14.49 3.18 -8.32
CA PRO A 214 15.04 1.86 -8.64
C PRO A 214 16.21 1.43 -7.75
N GLN A 215 17.09 2.35 -7.37
CA GLN A 215 18.23 2.04 -6.52
C GLN A 215 17.80 1.52 -5.15
N ARG A 216 16.79 2.16 -4.55
CA ARG A 216 16.22 1.75 -3.28
C ARG A 216 15.41 0.45 -3.40
N ALA A 217 14.66 0.30 -4.49
CA ALA A 217 13.91 -0.92 -4.76
C ALA A 217 14.80 -2.16 -4.77
N ASN A 218 15.98 -2.07 -5.38
CA ASN A 218 16.96 -3.16 -5.41
C ASN A 218 17.46 -3.54 -4.01
N LEU A 219 17.55 -2.58 -3.07
CA LEU A 219 17.94 -2.85 -1.68
C LEU A 219 16.81 -3.47 -0.85
N LEU A 220 15.56 -3.20 -1.22
CA LEU A 220 14.38 -3.71 -0.51
C LEU A 220 13.94 -5.09 -1.01
N ARG A 221 14.37 -5.50 -2.21
CA ARG A 221 13.95 -6.74 -2.83
C ARG A 221 14.57 -7.96 -2.16
N ASP A 222 13.73 -8.89 -1.72
CA ASP A 222 14.13 -10.23 -1.32
C ASP A 222 13.66 -11.26 -2.36
N ILE A 223 14.59 -11.74 -3.18
CA ILE A 223 14.30 -12.71 -4.27
C ILE A 223 13.63 -13.98 -3.72
N ARG A 224 13.92 -14.38 -2.47
CA ARG A 224 13.36 -15.60 -1.87
C ARG A 224 11.89 -15.49 -1.56
N GLN A 225 11.41 -14.27 -1.35
CA GLN A 225 10.01 -13.97 -1.08
C GLN A 225 9.28 -13.43 -2.32
N THR A 226 10.01 -13.16 -3.40
CA THR A 226 9.44 -12.63 -4.64
C THR A 226 8.68 -13.73 -5.37
N ASN A 227 7.38 -13.53 -5.55
CA ASN A 227 6.46 -14.46 -6.21
C ASN A 227 5.46 -13.76 -7.14
N LYS A 228 5.68 -12.47 -7.39
CA LYS A 228 4.87 -11.65 -8.28
C LYS A 228 5.70 -10.62 -9.03
N ALA A 229 5.34 -10.35 -10.26
CA ALA A 229 5.95 -9.30 -11.07
C ALA A 229 4.87 -8.51 -11.81
N SER A 230 5.08 -7.19 -11.93
CA SER A 230 4.31 -6.30 -12.78
C SER A 230 5.17 -5.87 -13.96
N LEU A 231 4.63 -6.02 -15.15
CA LEU A 231 5.31 -5.73 -16.42
C LEU A 231 4.46 -4.80 -17.27
N VAL A 232 5.13 -4.05 -18.15
CA VAL A 232 4.49 -3.46 -19.32
C VAL A 232 5.25 -3.86 -20.57
N PHE A 233 4.52 -4.10 -21.64
CA PHE A 233 5.11 -4.35 -22.94
C PHE A 233 4.24 -3.83 -24.08
N THR A 234 4.89 -3.53 -25.20
CA THR A 234 4.23 -3.21 -26.48
C THR A 234 4.51 -4.31 -27.47
N LEU A 235 3.56 -4.53 -28.39
CA LEU A 235 3.62 -5.60 -29.37
C LEU A 235 3.60 -5.04 -30.82
N PRO A 236 4.12 -5.80 -31.80
CA PRO A 236 3.78 -5.57 -33.19
C PRO A 236 2.25 -5.58 -33.37
N HIS A 237 1.74 -4.67 -34.21
CA HIS A 237 0.31 -4.63 -34.51
C HIS A 237 -0.02 -5.67 -35.57
N GLU A 238 0.05 -6.95 -35.21
CA GLU A 238 -0.12 -8.12 -36.04
C GLU A 238 -1.05 -9.12 -35.40
N GLU A 239 -1.73 -9.90 -36.21
CA GLU A 239 -2.64 -10.95 -35.73
C GLU A 239 -1.89 -11.97 -34.86
N GLY A 240 -2.43 -12.28 -33.71
CA GLY A 240 -1.89 -13.28 -32.77
C GLY A 240 -0.72 -12.83 -31.92
N SER A 241 -0.17 -11.60 -32.07
CA SER A 241 0.98 -11.12 -31.26
C SER A 241 0.77 -11.27 -29.75
N LEU A 242 -0.37 -10.84 -29.22
CA LEU A 242 -0.70 -10.99 -27.81
C LEU A 242 -0.88 -12.47 -27.41
N SER A 243 -1.54 -13.25 -28.27
CA SER A 243 -1.77 -14.69 -28.03
C SER A 243 -0.46 -15.46 -27.90
N GLN A 244 0.55 -15.13 -28.72
CA GLN A 244 1.89 -15.77 -28.65
C GLN A 244 2.56 -15.49 -27.29
N VAL A 245 2.55 -14.25 -26.83
CA VAL A 245 3.12 -13.88 -25.52
C VAL A 245 2.39 -14.61 -24.41
N LEU A 246 1.05 -14.59 -24.39
CA LEU A 246 0.26 -15.28 -23.36
C LEU A 246 0.47 -16.80 -23.37
N SER A 247 0.66 -17.40 -24.56
CA SER A 247 0.93 -18.85 -24.68
C SER A 247 2.29 -19.22 -24.06
N ILE A 248 3.31 -18.39 -24.26
CA ILE A 248 4.63 -18.60 -23.63
C ILE A 248 4.53 -18.48 -22.12
N LEU A 249 3.90 -17.41 -21.59
CA LEU A 249 3.70 -17.25 -20.15
C LEU A 249 2.98 -18.46 -19.53
N SER A 250 1.95 -18.96 -20.21
CA SER A 250 1.22 -20.18 -19.81
C SER A 250 2.10 -21.43 -19.84
N PHE A 251 2.96 -21.59 -20.87
CA PHE A 251 3.90 -22.72 -20.98
C PHE A 251 4.85 -22.76 -19.77
N TYR A 252 5.34 -21.60 -19.33
CA TYR A 252 6.18 -21.49 -18.13
C TYR A 252 5.38 -21.57 -16.82
N LYS A 253 4.06 -21.81 -16.88
CA LYS A 253 3.15 -21.96 -15.73
C LYS A 253 3.05 -20.70 -14.86
N LEU A 254 3.14 -19.53 -15.48
CA LEU A 254 2.89 -18.28 -14.79
C LEU A 254 1.39 -17.99 -14.73
N ASN A 255 0.92 -17.53 -13.57
CA ASN A 255 -0.47 -17.13 -13.39
C ASN A 255 -0.65 -15.66 -13.74
N LEU A 256 -1.40 -15.38 -14.81
CA LEU A 256 -1.77 -14.00 -15.17
C LEU A 256 -2.88 -13.51 -14.25
N THR A 257 -2.53 -12.68 -13.26
CA THR A 257 -3.50 -12.15 -12.28
C THR A 257 -4.13 -10.83 -12.71
N LYS A 258 -3.52 -10.13 -13.66
CA LYS A 258 -4.02 -8.89 -14.25
C LYS A 258 -3.54 -8.75 -15.69
N ILE A 259 -4.42 -8.25 -16.55
CA ILE A 259 -4.07 -7.69 -17.86
C ILE A 259 -4.88 -6.44 -18.10
N GLN A 260 -4.22 -5.35 -18.47
CA GLN A 260 -4.83 -4.06 -18.79
C GLN A 260 -4.17 -3.48 -20.03
N SER A 261 -4.95 -3.19 -21.05
CA SER A 261 -4.47 -2.43 -22.21
C SER A 261 -4.55 -0.93 -21.92
N LEU A 262 -3.49 -0.21 -22.30
CA LEU A 262 -3.42 1.24 -22.23
C LEU A 262 -3.08 1.76 -23.64
N PRO A 263 -3.78 2.78 -24.14
CA PRO A 263 -3.44 3.36 -25.44
C PRO A 263 -2.08 4.04 -25.38
N LEU A 264 -1.30 3.91 -26.45
CA LEU A 264 -0.03 4.64 -26.58
C LEU A 264 -0.33 6.06 -27.08
N VAL A 265 0.01 7.04 -26.25
CA VAL A 265 -0.18 8.46 -26.59
C VAL A 265 0.60 8.80 -27.88
N GLY A 266 -0.09 9.40 -28.86
CA GLY A 266 0.51 9.78 -30.15
C GLY A 266 0.70 8.63 -31.15
N LYS A 267 0.22 7.41 -30.86
CA LYS A 267 0.26 6.27 -31.80
C LYS A 267 -1.16 5.71 -31.96
N GLU A 268 -1.79 5.99 -33.09
CA GLU A 268 -3.16 5.53 -33.38
C GLU A 268 -3.25 4.00 -33.33
N TRP A 269 -4.24 3.49 -32.58
CA TRP A 269 -4.58 2.07 -32.47
C TRP A 269 -3.45 1.17 -31.97
N GLN A 270 -2.40 1.72 -31.32
CA GLN A 270 -1.35 0.95 -30.66
C GLN A 270 -1.56 0.98 -29.14
N TYR A 271 -1.26 -0.16 -28.52
CA TYR A 271 -1.50 -0.39 -27.10
C TYR A 271 -0.25 -0.87 -26.40
N MET A 272 -0.11 -0.43 -25.17
CA MET A 272 0.77 -1.00 -24.17
C MET A 272 -0.07 -1.94 -23.28
N PHE A 273 0.49 -3.09 -22.95
CA PHE A 273 -0.15 -4.06 -22.05
C PHE A 273 0.55 -4.03 -20.70
N TYR A 274 -0.19 -3.65 -19.66
CA TYR A 274 0.21 -3.86 -18.29
C TYR A 274 -0.26 -5.25 -17.87
N VAL A 275 0.65 -6.05 -17.28
CA VAL A 275 0.33 -7.39 -16.80
C VAL A 275 0.95 -7.65 -15.42
N ASP A 276 0.22 -8.39 -14.58
CA ASP A 276 0.75 -8.95 -13.34
C ASP A 276 0.84 -10.45 -13.46
N LEU A 277 2.00 -10.99 -13.12
CA LEU A 277 2.33 -12.41 -13.16
C LEU A 277 2.61 -12.91 -11.76
N GLY A 278 1.87 -13.92 -11.31
CA GLY A 278 2.19 -14.71 -10.13
C GLY A 278 3.00 -15.95 -10.51
N PHE A 279 3.95 -16.34 -9.67
CA PHE A 279 4.82 -17.50 -9.88
C PHE A 279 5.33 -18.10 -8.57
N ASP A 280 5.58 -19.40 -8.59
CA ASP A 280 6.17 -20.14 -7.45
C ASP A 280 7.68 -20.38 -7.65
N ASP A 281 8.19 -20.21 -8.88
CA ASP A 281 9.58 -20.48 -9.27
C ASP A 281 10.14 -19.27 -10.03
N TYR A 282 11.04 -18.56 -9.38
CA TYR A 282 11.69 -17.38 -9.97
C TYR A 282 12.51 -17.70 -11.23
N THR A 283 13.11 -18.91 -11.31
CA THR A 283 13.88 -19.32 -12.49
C THR A 283 12.98 -19.46 -13.71
N ARG A 284 11.80 -20.07 -13.55
CA ARG A 284 10.80 -20.17 -14.63
C ARG A 284 10.30 -18.80 -15.07
N TYR A 285 10.04 -17.92 -14.11
CA TYR A 285 9.67 -16.54 -14.39
C TYR A 285 10.76 -15.85 -15.22
N SER A 286 12.03 -15.87 -14.80
CA SER A 286 13.14 -15.27 -15.53
C SER A 286 13.27 -15.81 -16.96
N GLN A 287 13.21 -17.13 -17.12
CA GLN A 287 13.23 -17.78 -18.45
C GLN A 287 12.05 -17.35 -19.33
N SER A 288 10.87 -17.15 -18.76
CA SER A 288 9.70 -16.67 -19.50
C SER A 288 9.88 -15.25 -20.02
N ILE A 289 10.51 -14.37 -19.22
CA ILE A 289 10.83 -12.99 -19.62
C ILE A 289 11.82 -13.01 -20.79
N ASP A 290 12.87 -13.83 -20.72
CA ASP A 290 13.82 -14.01 -21.82
C ASP A 290 13.12 -14.51 -23.10
N ALA A 291 12.15 -15.42 -22.96
CA ALA A 291 11.42 -16.00 -24.07
C ALA A 291 10.43 -15.03 -24.75
N ILE A 292 9.78 -14.13 -23.98
CA ILE A 292 8.83 -13.15 -24.55
C ILE A 292 9.52 -11.88 -25.05
N THR A 293 10.71 -11.55 -24.56
CA THR A 293 11.44 -10.34 -24.96
C THR A 293 11.56 -10.15 -26.47
N PRO A 294 11.96 -11.15 -27.27
CA PRO A 294 12.07 -10.98 -28.73
C PRO A 294 10.73 -10.82 -29.45
N LEU A 295 9.60 -11.11 -28.81
CA LEU A 295 8.25 -10.93 -29.35
C LEU A 295 7.68 -9.54 -29.06
N THR A 296 8.30 -8.80 -28.17
CA THR A 296 7.88 -7.46 -27.77
C THR A 296 8.70 -6.39 -28.48
N LYS A 297 8.11 -5.20 -28.73
CA LYS A 297 8.86 -4.02 -29.20
C LYS A 297 9.60 -3.36 -28.03
N GLU A 298 8.91 -3.27 -26.92
CA GLU A 298 9.42 -2.75 -25.65
C GLU A 298 8.89 -3.64 -24.54
N LEU A 299 9.73 -4.00 -23.57
CA LEU A 299 9.36 -4.71 -22.34
C LEU A 299 10.05 -4.05 -21.17
N LYS A 300 9.27 -3.67 -20.16
CA LYS A 300 9.76 -3.08 -18.92
C LYS A 300 9.19 -3.83 -17.72
N ILE A 301 10.06 -4.25 -16.81
CA ILE A 301 9.65 -4.79 -15.51
C ILE A 301 9.44 -3.59 -14.58
N LEU A 302 8.19 -3.38 -14.15
CA LEU A 302 7.82 -2.30 -13.23
C LEU A 302 8.17 -2.64 -11.78
N GLY A 303 8.26 -3.92 -11.47
CA GLY A 303 8.68 -4.41 -10.17
C GLY A 303 8.50 -5.91 -10.02
N GLU A 304 9.29 -6.47 -9.11
CA GLU A 304 9.27 -7.87 -8.70
C GLU A 304 9.21 -7.88 -7.17
N TYR A 305 8.14 -8.45 -6.61
CA TYR A 305 7.81 -8.30 -5.21
C TYR A 305 7.02 -9.50 -4.67
N GLN A 306 6.77 -9.52 -3.38
CA GLN A 306 5.90 -10.51 -2.75
C GLN A 306 4.43 -10.15 -3.01
N ASP A 307 3.60 -11.14 -3.40
CA ASP A 307 2.14 -10.96 -3.52
C ASP A 307 1.56 -10.44 -2.21
N GLY A 308 0.75 -9.40 -2.31
CA GLY A 308 0.31 -8.62 -1.17
C GLY A 308 -0.65 -9.37 -0.26
N ARG A 309 -0.50 -9.13 1.05
CA ARG A 309 -1.46 -9.60 2.05
C ARG A 309 -2.80 -8.90 1.85
N GLN A 310 -3.87 -9.65 2.09
CA GLN A 310 -5.22 -9.12 2.15
C GLN A 310 -5.60 -8.88 3.61
N THR A 311 -5.98 -7.63 3.95
CA THR A 311 -6.53 -7.29 5.27
C THR A 311 -8.04 -7.26 5.18
N ILE A 312 -8.70 -7.95 6.12
CA ILE A 312 -10.16 -8.10 6.22
C ILE A 312 -10.73 -7.06 7.19
#